data_a70619ba61ec6caf2b28c7ae7e735191
#
_entry.id   a70619ba61ec6caf2b28c7ae7e735191
#
_cell.length_a   1.000
_cell.length_b   1.000
_cell.length_c   1.000
_cell.angle_alpha   90.00
_cell.angle_beta   90.00
_cell.angle_gamma   90.00
#
_symmetry.space_group_name_H-M   'P 1'
#
loop_
_entity.id
_entity.type
_entity.pdbx_description
1 polymer ?
#
loop_
_entity_poly.entity_id
_entity_poly.type
_entity_poly.pdbx_seq_one_letter_code
_entity_poly.pdbx_strand_id
1 'polypeptide(L)'
;MFAVILAVLGLMITPFVHLFMKNESYSIGYVRVLYLLWLFRTVISYPLSYKKSLLIADQNEYIVSIVTILTNIIGYSAIILFATFTREYLPALAAGIIGDTVLNLWVNHYVDCKYPFLVKMKKEKPKQELVSKLFNDLKNVFVSKLCMNLLNGTDNLIISGFINITTVGIFSNYGLI
;
A
#
# COMPACT_ATOMS: atom_id res chain seq x y z
N MET A 1 -9.50 -10.11 8.14
CA MET A 1 -9.26 -9.64 9.50
C MET A 1 -8.29 -8.45 9.52
N PHE A 2 -7.05 -8.57 9.01
CA PHE A 2 -6.06 -7.48 9.00
C PHE A 2 -6.53 -6.21 8.27
N ALA A 3 -7.18 -6.34 7.10
CA ALA A 3 -7.70 -5.18 6.37
C ALA A 3 -8.72 -4.36 7.18
N VAL A 4 -9.57 -5.03 7.96
CA VAL A 4 -10.54 -4.35 8.84
C VAL A 4 -9.85 -3.63 9.98
N ILE A 5 -8.84 -4.25 10.60
CA ILE A 5 -8.05 -3.62 11.67
C ILE A 5 -7.34 -2.37 11.12
N LEU A 6 -6.72 -2.45 9.94
CA LEU A 6 -6.10 -1.31 9.30
C LEU A 6 -7.11 -0.20 8.95
N ALA A 7 -8.29 -0.56 8.45
CA ALA A 7 -9.35 0.41 8.18
C ALA A 7 -9.77 1.15 9.45
N VAL A 8 -10.00 0.43 10.55
CA VAL A 8 -10.40 1.03 11.83
C VAL A 8 -9.30 1.94 12.39
N LEU A 9 -8.05 1.45 12.43
CA LEU A 9 -6.91 2.25 12.90
C LEU A 9 -6.70 3.49 12.03
N GLY A 10 -6.78 3.34 10.71
CA GLY A 10 -6.65 4.47 9.78
C GLY A 10 -7.78 5.51 9.97
N LEU A 11 -9.01 5.07 10.15
CA LEU A 11 -10.12 5.97 10.45
C LEU A 11 -9.95 6.71 11.78
N MET A 12 -9.40 6.06 12.80
CA MET A 12 -9.10 6.70 14.09
C MET A 12 -8.03 7.79 13.97
N ILE A 13 -7.11 7.68 13.02
CA ILE A 13 -6.07 8.70 12.78
C ILE A 13 -6.61 9.89 11.99
N THR A 14 -7.71 9.75 11.23
CA THR A 14 -8.28 10.82 10.38
C THR A 14 -8.46 12.17 11.09
N PRO A 15 -8.97 12.27 12.34
CA PRO A 15 -9.09 13.54 13.04
C PRO A 15 -7.74 14.19 13.38
N PHE A 16 -6.69 13.39 13.53
CA PHE A 16 -5.35 13.86 13.88
C PHE A 16 -4.52 14.33 12.66
N VAL A 17 -5.02 14.16 11.45
CA VAL A 17 -4.32 14.58 10.21
C VAL A 17 -3.99 16.08 10.24
N HIS A 18 -4.81 16.91 10.89
CA HIS A 18 -4.55 18.34 11.01
C HIS A 18 -3.30 18.68 11.84
N LEU A 19 -2.87 17.80 12.76
CA LEU A 19 -1.67 18.03 13.58
C LEU A 19 -0.37 18.01 12.75
N PHE A 20 -0.40 17.31 11.61
CA PHE A 20 0.73 17.20 10.68
C PHE A 20 0.76 18.32 9.65
N MET A 21 -0.25 19.22 9.66
CA MET A 21 -0.35 20.33 8.74
C MET A 21 -0.11 21.66 9.49
N LYS A 22 1.15 22.02 9.66
CA LYS A 22 1.52 23.30 10.23
C LYS A 22 1.66 24.34 9.11
N ASN A 23 0.79 25.35 9.10
CA ASN A 23 0.87 26.56 8.22
C ASN A 23 0.76 26.31 6.70
N GLU A 24 -0.19 25.49 6.22
CA GLU A 24 -0.32 25.24 4.80
C GLU A 24 -1.57 25.85 4.17
N SER A 25 -1.43 26.29 2.91
CA SER A 25 -2.47 26.93 2.10
C SER A 25 -3.58 25.98 1.63
N TYR A 26 -3.53 24.70 2.01
CA TYR A 26 -4.50 23.69 1.59
C TYR A 26 -5.66 23.57 2.57
N SER A 27 -6.88 23.43 2.03
CA SER A 27 -8.06 23.15 2.87
C SER A 27 -7.89 21.82 3.61
N ILE A 28 -8.14 21.82 4.93
CA ILE A 28 -8.12 20.62 5.78
C ILE A 28 -9.04 19.52 5.20
N GLY A 29 -10.18 19.91 4.60
CA GLY A 29 -11.10 18.98 3.96
C GLY A 29 -10.47 18.26 2.78
N TYR A 30 -9.70 18.94 1.94
CA TYR A 30 -9.00 18.36 0.80
C TYR A 30 -7.98 17.29 1.24
N VAL A 31 -7.20 17.59 2.25
CA VAL A 31 -6.19 16.65 2.77
C VAL A 31 -6.83 15.43 3.43
N ARG A 32 -7.95 15.61 4.13
CA ARG A 32 -8.72 14.47 4.68
C ARG A 32 -9.23 13.54 3.57
N VAL A 33 -9.73 14.10 2.46
CA VAL A 33 -10.18 13.30 1.32
C VAL A 33 -9.02 12.53 0.70
N LEU A 34 -7.87 13.17 0.50
CA LEU A 34 -6.66 12.49 0.02
C LEU A 34 -6.24 11.34 0.94
N TYR A 35 -6.22 11.58 2.26
CA TYR A 35 -5.89 10.57 3.24
C TYR A 35 -6.87 9.38 3.19
N LEU A 36 -8.17 9.64 3.11
CA LEU A 36 -9.20 8.59 3.02
C LEU A 36 -9.08 7.77 1.73
N LEU A 37 -8.75 8.40 0.61
CA LEU A 37 -8.50 7.69 -0.65
C LEU A 37 -7.25 6.80 -0.57
N TRP A 38 -6.18 7.26 0.05
CA TRP A 38 -4.98 6.46 0.30
C TRP A 38 -5.25 5.29 1.25
N LEU A 39 -6.03 5.52 2.30
CA LEU A 39 -6.46 4.48 3.23
C LEU A 39 -7.30 3.42 2.49
N PHE A 40 -8.26 3.85 1.68
CA PHE A 40 -9.10 2.97 0.87
C PHE A 40 -8.28 2.11 -0.10
N ARG A 41 -7.31 2.72 -0.80
CA ARG A 41 -6.36 2.01 -1.66
C ARG A 41 -5.63 0.91 -0.90
N THR A 42 -5.11 1.24 0.28
CA THR A 42 -4.38 0.28 1.13
C THR A 42 -5.29 -0.86 1.58
N VAL A 43 -6.48 -0.56 2.08
CA VAL A 43 -7.44 -1.56 2.58
C VAL A 43 -7.88 -2.52 1.47
N ILE A 44 -8.13 -2.04 0.25
CA ILE A 44 -8.51 -2.88 -0.90
C ILE A 44 -7.33 -3.75 -1.37
N SER A 45 -6.11 -3.24 -1.35
CA SER A 45 -4.96 -4.00 -1.83
C SER A 45 -4.64 -5.22 -0.96
N TYR A 46 -4.92 -5.16 0.34
CA TYR A 46 -4.61 -6.23 1.29
C TYR A 46 -5.25 -7.59 0.95
N PRO A 47 -6.59 -7.68 0.78
CA PRO A 47 -7.23 -8.96 0.44
C PRO A 47 -6.87 -9.47 -0.96
N LEU A 48 -6.38 -8.58 -1.84
CA LEU A 48 -6.01 -8.93 -3.20
C LEU A 48 -4.54 -9.39 -3.32
N SER A 49 -3.69 -9.03 -2.36
CA SER A 49 -2.26 -9.29 -2.42
C SER A 49 -1.83 -10.67 -1.90
N TYR A 50 -2.69 -11.43 -1.20
CA TYR A 50 -2.30 -12.72 -0.61
C TYR A 50 -1.87 -13.77 -1.66
N LYS A 51 -2.47 -13.75 -2.85
CA LYS A 51 -2.12 -14.66 -3.94
C LYS A 51 -0.77 -14.33 -4.58
N LYS A 52 -0.33 -13.06 -4.51
CA LYS A 52 1.01 -12.67 -4.94
C LYS A 52 2.10 -13.39 -4.15
N SER A 53 1.88 -13.58 -2.84
CA SER A 53 2.82 -14.28 -1.98
C SER A 53 3.05 -15.73 -2.41
N LEU A 54 2.05 -16.36 -3.03
CA LEU A 54 2.20 -17.71 -3.58
C LEU A 54 3.12 -17.72 -4.81
N LEU A 55 3.00 -16.75 -5.71
CA LEU A 55 3.91 -16.63 -6.87
C LEU A 55 5.35 -16.40 -6.41
N ILE A 56 5.55 -15.60 -5.36
CA ILE A 56 6.87 -15.36 -4.78
C ILE A 56 7.44 -16.66 -4.18
N ALA A 57 6.62 -17.40 -3.43
CA ALA A 57 7.02 -18.68 -2.84
C ALA A 57 7.37 -19.73 -3.90
N ASP A 58 6.74 -19.71 -5.06
CA ASP A 58 7.00 -20.60 -6.19
C ASP A 58 8.10 -20.05 -7.14
N GLN A 59 8.92 -19.10 -6.69
CA GLN A 59 10.02 -18.48 -7.45
C GLN A 59 9.58 -17.79 -8.76
N ASN A 60 8.29 -17.49 -8.91
CA ASN A 60 7.72 -16.77 -10.04
C ASN A 60 7.55 -15.27 -9.77
N GLU A 61 8.45 -14.69 -8.96
CA GLU A 61 8.42 -13.27 -8.58
C GLU A 61 8.55 -12.34 -9.79
N TYR A 62 9.20 -12.79 -10.86
CA TYR A 62 9.33 -12.01 -12.10
C TYR A 62 7.97 -11.61 -12.70
N ILE A 63 6.94 -12.47 -12.57
CA ILE A 63 5.58 -12.15 -13.04
C ILE A 63 5.01 -10.98 -12.24
N VAL A 64 5.16 -11.02 -10.91
CA VAL A 64 4.70 -9.95 -10.02
C VAL A 64 5.44 -8.66 -10.33
N SER A 65 6.75 -8.74 -10.59
CA SER A 65 7.60 -7.59 -10.93
C SER A 65 7.20 -6.96 -12.26
N ILE A 66 7.00 -7.75 -13.31
CA ILE A 66 6.55 -7.25 -14.62
C ILE A 66 5.20 -6.54 -14.49
N VAL A 67 4.24 -7.17 -13.81
CA VAL A 67 2.92 -6.57 -13.60
C VAL A 67 3.03 -5.27 -12.82
N THR A 68 3.86 -5.23 -11.78
CA THR A 68 4.10 -4.02 -10.99
C THR A 68 4.72 -2.89 -11.82
N ILE A 69 5.70 -3.19 -12.67
CA ILE A 69 6.32 -2.22 -13.57
C ILE A 69 5.28 -1.65 -14.54
N LEU A 70 4.48 -2.52 -15.18
CA LEU A 70 3.42 -2.08 -16.09
C LEU A 70 2.38 -1.21 -15.39
N THR A 71 1.99 -1.59 -14.17
CA THR A 71 1.08 -0.79 -13.34
C THR A 71 1.64 0.58 -13.06
N ASN A 72 2.90 0.64 -12.65
CA ASN A 72 3.55 1.90 -12.33
C ASN A 72 3.66 2.80 -13.56
N ILE A 73 4.05 2.26 -14.72
CA ILE A 73 4.11 3.02 -15.97
C ILE A 73 2.73 3.61 -16.32
N ILE A 74 1.69 2.79 -16.31
CA ILE A 74 0.32 3.23 -16.61
C ILE A 74 -0.15 4.24 -15.57
N GLY A 75 0.07 3.97 -14.28
CA GLY A 75 -0.34 4.82 -13.18
C GLY A 75 0.34 6.19 -13.23
N TYR A 76 1.66 6.24 -13.38
CA TYR A 76 2.40 7.52 -13.47
C TYR A 76 2.06 8.28 -14.76
N SER A 77 1.87 7.59 -15.89
CA SER A 77 1.40 8.23 -17.12
C SER A 77 0.02 8.86 -16.95
N ALA A 78 -0.89 8.17 -16.29
CA ALA A 78 -2.22 8.70 -15.96
C ALA A 78 -2.12 9.92 -15.02
N ILE A 79 -1.27 9.87 -13.99
CA ILE A 79 -1.04 10.99 -13.07
C ILE A 79 -0.53 12.21 -13.83
N ILE A 80 0.46 12.05 -14.72
CA ILE A 80 1.00 13.15 -15.52
C ILE A 80 -0.07 13.72 -16.44
N LEU A 81 -0.84 12.89 -17.13
CA LEU A 81 -1.92 13.34 -18.01
C LEU A 81 -2.99 14.13 -17.22
N PHE A 82 -3.48 13.57 -16.12
CA PHE A 82 -4.50 14.26 -15.31
C PHE A 82 -3.96 15.53 -14.66
N ALA A 83 -2.73 15.54 -14.17
CA ALA A 83 -2.12 16.73 -13.58
C ALA A 83 -1.97 17.86 -14.60
N THR A 84 -1.65 17.54 -15.86
CA THR A 84 -1.53 18.54 -16.93
C THR A 84 -2.89 19.10 -17.38
N PHE A 85 -3.92 18.25 -17.46
CA PHE A 85 -5.25 18.66 -17.94
C PHE A 85 -6.11 19.31 -16.86
N THR A 86 -6.15 18.75 -15.65
CA THR A 86 -7.08 19.21 -14.60
C THR A 86 -6.42 20.08 -13.53
N ARG A 87 -5.09 20.07 -13.45
CA ARG A 87 -4.30 20.69 -12.36
C ARG A 87 -4.73 20.23 -10.95
N GLU A 88 -5.49 19.15 -10.86
CA GLU A 88 -5.95 18.58 -9.61
C GLU A 88 -5.36 17.17 -9.41
N TYR A 89 -4.97 16.87 -8.18
CA TYR A 89 -4.36 15.59 -7.83
C TYR A 89 -5.39 14.48 -7.55
N LEU A 90 -6.61 14.85 -7.14
CA LEU A 90 -7.67 13.89 -6.78
C LEU A 90 -8.04 12.91 -7.91
N PRO A 91 -8.32 13.36 -9.16
CA PRO A 91 -8.69 12.44 -10.23
C PRO A 91 -7.53 11.53 -10.64
N ALA A 92 -6.29 12.04 -10.55
CA ALA A 92 -5.10 11.24 -10.79
C ALA A 92 -4.94 10.11 -9.76
N LEU A 93 -5.17 10.41 -8.47
CA LEU A 93 -5.14 9.43 -7.41
C LEU A 93 -6.25 8.37 -7.59
N ALA A 94 -7.47 8.77 -7.95
CA ALA A 94 -8.57 7.86 -8.22
C ALA A 94 -8.27 6.91 -9.39
N ALA A 95 -7.70 7.41 -10.48
CA ALA A 95 -7.26 6.60 -11.61
C ALA A 95 -6.18 5.58 -11.19
N GLY A 96 -5.23 5.98 -10.35
CA GLY A 96 -4.22 5.09 -9.79
C GLY A 96 -4.84 3.95 -8.96
N ILE A 97 -5.83 4.24 -8.12
CA ILE A 97 -6.54 3.22 -7.32
C ILE A 97 -7.24 2.21 -8.22
N ILE A 98 -7.93 2.67 -9.26
CA ILE A 98 -8.61 1.81 -10.23
C ILE A 98 -7.59 0.92 -10.94
N GLY A 99 -6.49 1.49 -11.43
CA GLY A 99 -5.43 0.75 -12.09
C GLY A 99 -4.84 -0.36 -11.21
N ASP A 100 -4.47 -0.05 -9.97
CA ASP A 100 -3.95 -1.02 -9.00
C ASP A 100 -4.96 -2.14 -8.70
N THR A 101 -6.24 -1.79 -8.60
CA THR A 101 -7.30 -2.77 -8.32
C THR A 101 -7.46 -3.74 -9.48
N VAL A 102 -7.53 -3.23 -10.71
CA VAL A 102 -7.65 -4.04 -11.93
C VAL A 102 -6.46 -5.00 -12.05
N LEU A 103 -5.26 -4.53 -11.82
CA LEU A 103 -4.05 -5.36 -11.92
C LEU A 103 -3.97 -6.41 -10.80
N ASN A 104 -4.36 -6.06 -9.59
CA ASN A 104 -4.46 -7.04 -8.51
C ASN A 104 -5.50 -8.13 -8.82
N LEU A 105 -6.64 -7.77 -9.41
CA LEU A 105 -7.65 -8.73 -9.86
C LEU A 105 -7.10 -9.62 -10.99
N TRP A 106 -6.37 -9.03 -11.93
CA TRP A 106 -5.73 -9.80 -13.00
C TRP A 106 -4.71 -10.82 -12.47
N VAL A 107 -3.83 -10.40 -11.54
CA VAL A 107 -2.88 -11.31 -10.89
C VAL A 107 -3.61 -12.44 -10.15
N ASN A 108 -4.69 -12.12 -9.44
CA ASN A 108 -5.50 -13.11 -8.74
C ASN A 108 -6.11 -14.14 -9.71
N HIS A 109 -6.63 -13.68 -10.83
CA HIS A 109 -7.16 -14.56 -11.87
C HIS A 109 -6.07 -15.44 -12.48
N TYR A 110 -4.91 -14.85 -12.78
CA TYR A 110 -3.75 -15.60 -13.27
C TYR A 110 -3.31 -16.71 -12.31
N VAL A 111 -3.26 -16.43 -11.01
CA VAL A 111 -2.93 -17.42 -9.98
C VAL A 111 -3.98 -18.54 -9.94
N ASP A 112 -5.26 -18.22 -10.04
CA ASP A 112 -6.33 -19.22 -10.04
C ASP A 112 -6.24 -20.15 -11.25
N CYS A 113 -5.86 -19.63 -12.41
CA CYS A 113 -5.62 -20.43 -13.62
C CYS A 113 -4.36 -21.30 -13.51
N LYS A 114 -3.28 -20.76 -12.94
CA LYS A 114 -1.99 -21.47 -12.82
C LYS A 114 -2.03 -22.55 -11.74
N TYR A 115 -2.78 -22.32 -10.66
CA TYR A 115 -2.86 -23.21 -9.49
C TYR A 115 -4.30 -23.68 -9.21
N PRO A 116 -4.92 -24.48 -10.11
CA PRO A 116 -6.32 -24.91 -9.98
C PRO A 116 -6.59 -25.75 -8.73
N PHE A 117 -5.55 -26.35 -8.15
CA PHE A 117 -5.66 -27.11 -6.90
C PHE A 117 -6.06 -26.24 -5.72
N LEU A 118 -5.67 -24.96 -5.68
CA LEU A 118 -6.05 -24.03 -4.60
C LEU A 118 -7.56 -23.79 -4.52
N VAL A 119 -8.21 -23.74 -5.68
CA VAL A 119 -9.67 -23.56 -5.75
C VAL A 119 -10.40 -24.82 -5.27
N LYS A 120 -9.79 -26.00 -5.48
CA LYS A 120 -10.35 -27.32 -5.13
C LYS A 120 -9.99 -27.78 -3.71
N MET A 121 -8.96 -27.19 -3.10
CA MET A 121 -8.56 -27.57 -1.74
C MET A 121 -9.68 -27.25 -0.75
N LYS A 122 -10.16 -28.28 -0.04
CA LYS A 122 -10.98 -28.09 1.16
C LYS A 122 -10.15 -27.32 2.18
N LYS A 123 -10.79 -26.39 2.90
CA LYS A 123 -10.18 -25.65 4.01
C LYS A 123 -9.86 -26.59 5.17
N GLU A 124 -8.78 -27.34 5.05
CA GLU A 124 -8.26 -28.13 6.16
C GLU A 124 -7.60 -27.19 7.16
N LYS A 125 -7.91 -27.39 8.44
CA LYS A 125 -7.27 -26.61 9.49
C LYS A 125 -5.81 -27.06 9.59
N PRO A 126 -4.83 -26.13 9.52
CA PRO A 126 -3.42 -26.49 9.66
C PRO A 126 -3.16 -27.07 11.05
N LYS A 127 -2.20 -27.99 11.14
CA LYS A 127 -1.77 -28.57 12.42
C LYS A 127 -1.29 -27.46 13.35
N GLN A 128 -1.68 -27.55 14.62
CA GLN A 128 -1.43 -26.51 15.62
C GLN A 128 0.07 -26.23 15.84
N GLU A 129 0.89 -27.25 15.69
CA GLU A 129 2.35 -27.18 15.77
C GLU A 129 2.95 -26.30 14.64
N LEU A 130 2.44 -26.43 13.43
CA LEU A 130 2.82 -25.63 12.28
C LEU A 130 2.42 -24.15 12.45
N VAL A 131 1.24 -23.92 13.02
CA VAL A 131 0.75 -22.57 13.34
C VAL A 131 1.64 -21.90 14.39
N SER A 132 2.02 -22.61 15.44
CA SER A 132 2.91 -22.09 16.49
C SER A 132 4.29 -21.72 15.95
N LYS A 133 4.88 -22.56 15.10
CA LYS A 133 6.17 -22.28 14.44
C LYS A 133 6.08 -21.06 13.55
N LEU A 134 5.04 -20.99 12.70
CA LEU A 134 4.80 -19.82 11.84
C LEU A 134 4.61 -18.54 12.65
N PHE A 135 3.93 -18.58 13.79
CA PHE A 135 3.76 -17.40 14.64
C PHE A 135 5.08 -16.89 15.22
N ASN A 136 5.98 -17.79 15.62
CA ASN A 136 7.31 -17.39 16.10
C ASN A 136 8.16 -16.77 14.99
N ASP A 137 8.17 -17.38 13.81
CA ASP A 137 8.91 -16.85 12.65
C ASP A 137 8.34 -15.47 12.22
N LEU A 138 7.01 -15.34 12.17
CA LEU A 138 6.32 -14.09 11.86
C LEU A 138 6.63 -12.98 12.88
N LYS A 139 6.73 -13.30 14.17
CA LYS A 139 7.07 -12.32 15.21
C LYS A 139 8.45 -11.68 14.95
N ASN A 140 9.45 -12.48 14.61
CA ASN A 140 10.80 -12.01 14.34
C ASN A 140 10.84 -11.13 13.08
N VAL A 141 10.19 -11.58 11.99
CA VAL A 141 10.06 -10.81 10.75
C VAL A 141 9.27 -9.51 10.98
N PHE A 142 8.21 -9.56 11.77
CA PHE A 142 7.39 -8.39 12.10
C PHE A 142 8.20 -7.33 12.84
N VAL A 143 8.94 -7.70 13.88
CA VAL A 143 9.80 -6.77 14.64
C VAL A 143 10.85 -6.15 13.73
N SER A 144 11.54 -6.95 12.92
CA SER A 144 12.55 -6.46 11.98
C SER A 144 11.96 -5.46 10.96
N LYS A 145 10.81 -5.78 10.36
CA LYS A 145 10.12 -4.90 9.41
C LYS A 145 9.60 -3.63 10.07
N LEU A 146 9.12 -3.73 11.31
CA LEU A 146 8.65 -2.59 12.09
C LEU A 146 9.79 -1.62 12.39
N CYS A 147 10.94 -2.12 12.85
CA CYS A 147 12.14 -1.31 13.08
C CYS A 147 12.61 -0.62 11.79
N MET A 148 12.64 -1.34 10.67
CA MET A 148 13.07 -0.79 9.39
C MET A 148 12.13 0.32 8.89
N ASN A 149 10.80 0.10 9.00
CA ASN A 149 9.81 1.11 8.63
C ASN A 149 9.83 2.33 9.56
N LEU A 150 10.05 2.13 10.85
CA LEU A 150 10.22 3.24 11.79
C LEU A 150 11.46 4.07 11.46
N LEU A 151 12.59 3.45 11.18
CA LEU A 151 13.81 4.16 10.78
C LEU A 151 13.56 5.01 9.52
N ASN A 152 13.01 4.41 8.46
CA ASN A 152 12.79 5.12 7.19
C ASN A 152 11.65 6.14 7.23
N GLY A 153 10.65 5.96 8.11
CA GLY A 153 9.48 6.84 8.19
C GLY A 153 9.64 7.97 9.20
N THR A 154 10.48 7.79 10.22
CA THR A 154 10.65 8.76 11.32
C THR A 154 11.21 10.08 10.81
N ASP A 155 12.18 10.04 9.88
CA ASP A 155 12.79 11.24 9.30
C ASP A 155 11.73 12.13 8.64
N ASN A 156 10.86 11.55 7.83
CA ASN A 156 9.78 12.27 7.17
C ASN A 156 8.77 12.86 8.17
N LEU A 157 8.45 12.13 9.25
CA LEU A 157 7.57 12.62 10.31
C LEU A 157 8.20 13.78 11.10
N ILE A 158 9.48 13.69 11.43
CA ILE A 158 10.21 14.76 12.13
C ILE A 158 10.27 16.00 11.24
N ILE A 159 10.67 15.87 9.98
CA ILE A 159 10.77 17.00 9.06
C ILE A 159 9.40 17.64 8.85
N SER A 160 8.32 16.85 8.69
CA SER A 160 6.97 17.40 8.51
C SER A 160 6.44 18.13 9.75
N GLY A 161 6.73 17.60 10.93
CA GLY A 161 6.23 18.15 12.19
C GLY A 161 7.01 19.38 12.69
N PHE A 162 8.31 19.43 12.45
CA PHE A 162 9.19 20.49 12.98
C PHE A 162 9.54 21.57 11.94
N ILE A 163 9.59 21.23 10.65
CA ILE A 163 9.98 22.17 9.61
C ILE A 163 8.76 22.52 8.74
N ASN A 164 8.50 21.76 7.68
CA ASN A 164 7.32 21.84 6.83
C ASN A 164 7.23 20.65 5.85
N ILE A 165 6.05 20.49 5.22
CA ILE A 165 5.79 19.42 4.24
C ILE A 165 6.59 19.63 2.93
N THR A 166 6.85 20.86 2.53
CA THR A 166 7.63 21.15 1.32
C THR A 166 9.06 20.59 1.44
N THR A 167 9.66 20.74 2.62
CA THR A 167 10.99 20.15 2.90
C THR A 167 10.98 18.63 2.87
N VAL A 168 9.90 17.99 3.32
CA VAL A 168 9.71 16.52 3.18
C VAL A 168 9.73 16.11 1.71
N GLY A 169 9.05 16.87 0.83
CA GLY A 169 9.05 16.60 -0.61
C GLY A 169 10.45 16.65 -1.22
N ILE A 170 11.25 17.66 -0.85
CA ILE A 170 12.64 17.78 -1.28
C ILE A 170 13.47 16.61 -0.74
N PHE A 171 13.39 16.34 0.56
CA PHE A 171 14.14 15.26 1.21
C PHE A 171 13.81 13.89 0.59
N SER A 172 12.54 13.60 0.33
CA SER A 172 12.11 12.34 -0.29
C SER A 172 12.65 12.16 -1.70
N ASN A 173 12.80 13.25 -2.48
CA ASN A 173 13.41 13.18 -3.81
C ASN A 173 14.91 12.83 -3.75
N TYR A 174 15.63 13.34 -2.77
CA TYR A 174 17.05 12.96 -2.56
C TYR A 174 17.19 11.52 -2.07
N GLY A 175 16.23 10.99 -1.33
CA GLY A 175 16.21 9.60 -0.87
C GLY A 175 15.93 8.56 -1.96
N LEU A 176 15.60 9.00 -3.18
CA LEU A 176 15.42 8.11 -4.34
C LEU A 176 16.72 7.82 -5.11
N ILE A 177 17.81 8.53 -4.82
CA ILE A 177 19.14 8.40 -5.42
C ILE A 177 19.99 7.50 -4.53
#